data_485e71c72dee1495030a80b100fe4ab9
#
_entry.id   485e71c72dee1495030a80b100fe4ab9
#
_cell.length_a   1.000
_cell.length_b   1.000
_cell.length_c   1.000
_cell.angle_alpha   90.00
_cell.angle_beta   90.00
_cell.angle_gamma   90.00
#
_symmetry.space_group_name_H-M   'P 1'
#
loop_
_entity.id
_entity.type
_entity.pdbx_description
1 polymer ?
#
loop_
_entity_poly.entity_id
_entity_poly.type
_entity_poly.pdbx_seq_one_letter_code
_entity_poly.pdbx_strand_id
1 'polypeptide(L)'
;MQIQCKGVLKLISFIKTKKCTMPLRLFYIQSKEINGKGRTAPNCFGKKRPGKPLFIPGMGAGEWRRLGNAAGIFSPLDMGVSPRIWGNKRIKGGKHMKKKLLALLLALCMVFALAACGTSSGDDAADDTGSDASSGDTITIGMIAPMTGTNAAYGNSMLEGLQMTIDEINEAGGILGMQVELDYRDDQGDATQAQNAFNALIAEGVTLIIGSATSGATSALTNLANEEGVVLITPSATADDITTEDDYVFRACFKDTLQGGIAAAYVDQQGITRVGTIACSADTYSQGLVDAFALACEERGIEVVEQQSTATMNAQDFTNQFTAMVNADVELVYAVYYYDAVGPFLVTQARSAGYDGIIMGADGYDGALDYVSEGVDYSAFNNVVYTNHYDATDSSEVVQNYVTSYEERYGTTPLCFAALASDCMMMLQTAMETAGTAEASAVRDALADTSVTYEGVTGTFTLDETGTPVKGAAVISFVYDESVGGLEGLGTELVTTISADEIA
;
A
#
# COMPACT_ATOMS: atom_id res chain seq x y z
N MET A 1 25.19 -29.31 20.90
CA MET A 1 25.78 -28.15 21.56
C MET A 1 27.31 -28.13 21.56
N GLN A 2 28.01 -29.23 21.34
CA GLN A 2 29.52 -29.25 21.20
C GLN A 2 30.05 -28.88 19.80
N ILE A 3 29.23 -28.90 18.77
CA ILE A 3 29.64 -28.67 17.37
C ILE A 3 29.72 -27.16 17.04
N GLN A 4 28.91 -26.30 17.68
CA GLN A 4 28.94 -24.85 17.45
C GLN A 4 30.18 -24.15 18.04
N CYS A 5 30.76 -24.68 19.13
CA CYS A 5 31.95 -24.11 19.74
C CYS A 5 33.25 -24.30 18.90
N LYS A 6 33.30 -25.37 18.08
CA LYS A 6 34.49 -25.65 17.24
C LYS A 6 34.63 -24.69 16.05
N GLY A 7 33.49 -24.19 15.52
CA GLY A 7 33.51 -23.23 14.41
C GLY A 7 33.99 -21.84 14.83
N VAL A 8 33.59 -21.36 15.97
CA VAL A 8 33.99 -20.07 16.53
C VAL A 8 35.45 -20.04 16.91
N LEU A 9 35.96 -21.12 17.49
CA LEU A 9 37.39 -21.26 17.83
C LEU A 9 38.31 -21.30 16.61
N LYS A 10 37.87 -21.93 15.49
CA LYS A 10 38.59 -21.90 14.21
C LYS A 10 38.65 -20.51 13.59
N LEU A 11 37.55 -19.73 13.70
CA LEU A 11 37.51 -18.37 13.21
C LEU A 11 38.46 -17.44 13.99
N ILE A 12 38.51 -17.58 15.31
CA ILE A 12 39.42 -16.81 16.18
C ILE A 12 40.86 -17.17 15.89
N SER A 13 41.19 -18.44 15.65
CA SER A 13 42.52 -18.89 15.27
C SER A 13 42.96 -18.36 13.91
N PHE A 14 42.06 -18.28 12.94
CA PHE A 14 42.34 -17.73 11.61
C PHE A 14 42.61 -16.22 11.63
N ILE A 15 41.90 -15.47 12.47
CA ILE A 15 42.10 -14.02 12.63
C ILE A 15 43.45 -13.71 13.29
N LYS A 16 43.90 -14.53 14.26
CA LYS A 16 45.18 -14.35 14.93
C LYS A 16 46.42 -14.61 14.02
N THR A 17 46.29 -15.45 13.01
CA THR A 17 47.41 -15.80 12.12
C THR A 17 47.63 -14.80 10.99
N LYS A 18 46.70 -13.87 10.72
CA LYS A 18 46.82 -12.88 9.63
C LYS A 18 47.07 -11.43 10.08
N LYS A 19 47.68 -11.17 11.22
CA LYS A 19 48.12 -9.83 11.67
C LYS A 19 47.05 -8.71 11.47
N CYS A 20 45.83 -8.96 11.90
CA CYS A 20 44.82 -7.92 11.94
C CYS A 20 44.75 -7.34 13.35
N THR A 21 45.30 -6.16 13.56
CA THR A 21 45.21 -5.43 14.83
C THR A 21 43.89 -4.71 14.91
N MET A 22 42.90 -5.32 15.55
CA MET A 22 41.68 -4.66 15.98
C MET A 22 41.54 -4.73 17.50
N PRO A 23 41.06 -3.68 18.17
CA PRO A 23 40.98 -3.68 19.64
C PRO A 23 39.89 -4.64 20.14
N LEU A 24 40.26 -5.47 21.09
CA LEU A 24 39.51 -6.58 21.70
C LEU A 24 38.23 -6.19 22.46
N ARG A 25 37.68 -4.98 22.31
CA ARG A 25 36.53 -4.54 23.10
C ARG A 25 35.15 -5.02 22.61
N LEU A 26 35.07 -5.62 21.41
CA LEU A 26 33.75 -6.02 20.83
C LEU A 26 33.36 -7.47 21.14
N PHE A 27 34.23 -8.31 21.65
CA PHE A 27 34.00 -9.74 21.84
C PHE A 27 33.62 -10.17 23.26
N TYR A 28 33.60 -9.25 24.22
CA TYR A 28 33.43 -9.62 25.65
C TYR A 28 31.97 -9.77 26.12
N ILE A 29 30.97 -9.53 25.26
CA ILE A 29 29.56 -9.51 25.67
C ILE A 29 28.89 -10.88 25.54
N GLN A 30 29.43 -11.81 24.78
CA GLN A 30 28.76 -13.11 24.51
C GLN A 30 29.26 -14.32 25.30
N SER A 31 30.28 -14.19 26.13
CA SER A 31 30.79 -15.33 26.89
C SER A 31 30.24 -15.50 28.32
N LYS A 32 29.33 -14.63 28.77
CA LYS A 32 28.77 -14.66 30.15
C LYS A 32 27.45 -15.38 30.33
N GLU A 33 26.81 -15.88 29.24
CA GLU A 33 25.51 -16.58 29.34
C GLU A 33 25.57 -18.11 29.28
N ILE A 34 26.76 -18.73 29.34
CA ILE A 34 26.90 -20.19 29.35
C ILE A 34 27.53 -20.67 30.65
N ASN A 35 26.87 -20.43 31.78
CA ASN A 35 27.05 -21.26 32.97
C ASN A 35 25.69 -21.46 33.64
N GLY A 36 25.15 -22.64 33.38
CA GLY A 36 23.90 -23.08 33.97
C GLY A 36 24.01 -23.20 35.50
N LYS A 37 23.33 -22.31 36.16
CA LYS A 37 22.68 -22.54 37.46
C LYS A 37 21.85 -21.27 37.76
N GLY A 38 20.54 -21.46 37.86
CA GLY A 38 19.56 -20.39 38.03
C GLY A 38 19.81 -19.55 39.28
N ARG A 39 19.79 -18.24 39.07
CA ARG A 39 19.33 -17.20 39.99
C ARG A 39 19.06 -15.93 39.17
N THR A 40 17.87 -15.39 39.37
CA THR A 40 17.38 -14.15 38.78
C THR A 40 18.23 -12.95 39.19
N ALA A 41 18.59 -12.10 38.22
CA ALA A 41 19.18 -10.79 38.46
C ALA A 41 18.42 -9.72 37.64
N PRO A 42 18.35 -8.46 38.12
CA PRO A 42 17.33 -7.49 37.72
C PRO A 42 17.60 -6.83 36.36
N ASN A 43 16.52 -6.48 35.69
CA ASN A 43 16.43 -5.76 34.41
C ASN A 43 17.19 -4.42 34.44
N CYS A 44 18.11 -4.25 33.48
CA CYS A 44 18.56 -2.95 33.03
C CYS A 44 18.29 -2.85 31.52
N PHE A 45 17.15 -2.29 31.14
CA PHE A 45 16.85 -1.95 29.75
C PHE A 45 17.55 -0.66 29.35
N GLY A 46 18.60 -0.77 28.53
CA GLY A 46 19.16 0.33 27.76
C GLY A 46 18.79 0.15 26.29
N LYS A 47 18.13 1.13 25.68
CA LYS A 47 17.71 1.17 24.28
C LYS A 47 18.88 0.82 23.35
N LYS A 48 18.75 -0.27 22.57
CA LYS A 48 19.68 -0.64 21.49
C LYS A 48 19.26 0.04 20.20
N ARG A 49 20.13 0.83 19.60
CA ARG A 49 20.02 1.23 18.19
C ARG A 49 20.37 0.04 17.29
N PRO A 50 19.72 -0.17 16.13
CA PRO A 50 20.08 -1.23 15.19
C PRO A 50 21.49 -0.98 14.64
N GLY A 51 22.34 -2.01 14.70
CA GLY A 51 23.71 -1.94 14.20
C GLY A 51 23.77 -2.01 12.68
N LYS A 52 24.41 -1.05 12.03
CA LYS A 52 24.73 -1.09 10.61
C LYS A 52 25.55 -2.34 10.24
N PRO A 53 25.37 -2.92 9.04
CA PRO A 53 26.18 -4.05 8.60
C PRO A 53 27.66 -3.66 8.52
N LEU A 54 28.52 -4.57 8.97
CA LEU A 54 29.98 -4.36 9.01
C LEU A 54 30.55 -4.44 7.58
N PHE A 55 30.89 -3.31 7.01
CA PHE A 55 31.59 -3.22 5.71
C PHE A 55 33.09 -3.16 5.94
N ILE A 56 33.83 -4.11 5.41
CA ILE A 56 35.32 -4.13 5.46
C ILE A 56 35.84 -3.72 4.08
N PRO A 57 36.39 -2.52 3.88
CA PRO A 57 36.92 -2.09 2.59
C PRO A 57 38.18 -2.91 2.23
N GLY A 58 38.21 -3.42 0.99
CA GLY A 58 39.41 -4.05 0.41
C GLY A 58 39.35 -5.56 0.19
N MET A 59 38.26 -6.24 0.50
CA MET A 59 38.09 -7.67 0.21
C MET A 59 37.28 -7.91 -1.08
N GLY A 60 37.84 -8.72 -1.98
CA GLY A 60 37.17 -9.10 -3.21
C GLY A 60 36.08 -10.17 -2.99
N ALA A 61 35.09 -10.21 -3.88
CA ALA A 61 33.93 -11.13 -3.81
C ALA A 61 34.25 -12.63 -3.67
N GLY A 62 35.47 -13.05 -4.08
CA GLY A 62 35.97 -14.42 -3.92
C GLY A 62 36.38 -14.81 -2.49
N GLU A 63 36.78 -13.83 -1.67
CA GLU A 63 37.18 -14.09 -0.29
C GLU A 63 35.98 -14.24 0.65
N TRP A 64 34.89 -13.56 0.38
CA TRP A 64 33.63 -13.72 1.11
C TRP A 64 33.04 -15.12 0.95
N ARG A 65 33.12 -15.70 -0.26
CA ARG A 65 32.65 -17.08 -0.51
C ARG A 65 33.46 -18.13 0.30
N ARG A 66 34.76 -17.92 0.50
CA ARG A 66 35.58 -18.84 1.30
C ARG A 66 35.24 -18.79 2.79
N LEU A 67 34.89 -17.61 3.30
CA LEU A 67 34.51 -17.43 4.71
C LEU A 67 33.10 -17.98 4.98
N GLY A 68 32.14 -17.78 4.08
CA GLY A 68 30.76 -18.31 4.19
C GLY A 68 30.72 -19.84 4.19
N ASN A 69 31.44 -20.48 3.27
CA ASN A 69 31.51 -21.95 3.19
C ASN A 69 32.24 -22.58 4.38
N ALA A 70 33.18 -21.89 5.01
CA ALA A 70 33.87 -22.40 6.19
C ALA A 70 33.04 -22.33 7.47
N ALA A 71 32.04 -21.45 7.50
CA ALA A 71 31.15 -21.24 8.66
C ALA A 71 29.80 -21.98 8.56
N GLY A 72 29.47 -22.58 7.42
CA GLY A 72 28.19 -23.26 7.20
C GLY A 72 26.95 -22.33 7.24
N ILE A 73 27.16 -21.04 6.93
CA ILE A 73 26.13 -19.99 7.07
C ILE A 73 25.31 -19.77 5.79
N PHE A 74 25.77 -20.29 4.63
CA PHE A 74 25.05 -20.18 3.36
C PHE A 74 25.00 -21.50 2.60
N SER A 75 23.80 -21.88 2.13
CA SER A 75 23.58 -22.99 1.21
C SER A 75 23.77 -22.53 -0.24
N PRO A 76 24.31 -23.38 -1.15
CA PRO A 76 24.49 -23.02 -2.55
C PRO A 76 23.21 -22.79 -3.37
N LEU A 77 22.02 -22.98 -2.76
CA LEU A 77 20.72 -22.88 -3.44
C LEU A 77 20.06 -21.49 -3.36
N ASP A 78 20.59 -20.57 -2.54
CA ASP A 78 19.95 -19.26 -2.31
C ASP A 78 20.40 -18.15 -3.27
N MET A 79 21.10 -18.47 -4.36
CA MET A 79 21.39 -17.51 -5.42
C MET A 79 20.95 -18.04 -6.75
N GLY A 80 19.68 -17.81 -7.08
CA GLY A 80 19.08 -18.09 -8.38
C GLY A 80 19.66 -17.21 -9.48
N VAL A 81 20.84 -17.56 -10.00
CA VAL A 81 21.35 -17.02 -11.26
C VAL A 81 21.65 -18.17 -12.19
N SER A 82 20.72 -18.44 -13.08
CA SER A 82 20.91 -19.35 -14.21
C SER A 82 21.85 -18.71 -15.22
N PRO A 83 22.96 -19.34 -15.63
CA PRO A 83 23.81 -18.80 -16.68
C PRO A 83 23.19 -19.12 -18.05
N ARG A 84 22.48 -18.19 -18.65
CA ARG A 84 22.20 -18.25 -20.09
C ARG A 84 23.39 -17.68 -20.85
N ILE A 85 24.07 -18.56 -21.53
CA ILE A 85 25.12 -18.29 -22.51
C ILE A 85 24.54 -17.48 -23.67
N TRP A 86 24.94 -16.21 -23.79
CA TRP A 86 24.66 -15.40 -24.97
C TRP A 86 25.75 -15.62 -26.03
N GLY A 87 25.41 -16.31 -27.06
CA GLY A 87 26.24 -16.45 -28.23
C GLY A 87 26.41 -15.11 -28.97
N ASN A 88 27.64 -14.66 -29.09
CA ASN A 88 28.05 -13.49 -29.85
C ASN A 88 27.84 -13.76 -31.36
N LYS A 89 26.79 -13.25 -32.00
CA LYS A 89 26.73 -13.04 -33.44
C LYS A 89 27.05 -11.59 -33.76
N ARG A 90 28.28 -11.35 -34.22
CA ARG A 90 28.68 -10.08 -34.85
C ARG A 90 27.92 -9.88 -36.15
N ILE A 91 27.03 -8.88 -36.19
CA ILE A 91 26.45 -8.34 -37.44
C ILE A 91 27.34 -7.16 -37.87
N LYS A 92 28.08 -7.38 -38.98
CA LYS A 92 28.78 -6.33 -39.73
C LYS A 92 27.74 -5.69 -40.66
N GLY A 93 27.55 -4.39 -40.60
CA GLY A 93 26.86 -3.62 -41.64
C GLY A 93 26.17 -2.38 -41.11
N GLY A 94 26.56 -1.20 -41.53
CA GLY A 94 25.71 0.00 -41.39
C GLY A 94 26.37 1.32 -41.03
N LYS A 95 27.56 1.64 -41.52
CA LYS A 95 28.15 2.98 -41.35
C LYS A 95 27.58 4.08 -42.26
N HIS A 96 26.76 3.73 -43.25
CA HIS A 96 26.28 4.70 -44.28
C HIS A 96 24.86 5.27 -44.00
N MET A 97 24.07 4.69 -43.12
CA MET A 97 22.69 5.12 -42.90
C MET A 97 22.58 6.30 -41.89
N LYS A 98 23.50 6.41 -40.93
CA LYS A 98 23.47 7.49 -39.94
C LYS A 98 23.79 8.89 -40.49
N LYS A 99 24.60 8.98 -41.58
CA LYS A 99 24.94 10.27 -42.22
C LYS A 99 23.81 10.85 -43.06
N LYS A 100 22.93 10.01 -43.65
CA LYS A 100 21.79 10.47 -44.45
C LYS A 100 20.63 10.97 -43.58
N LEU A 101 20.43 10.37 -42.38
CA LEU A 101 19.39 10.83 -41.44
C LEU A 101 19.74 12.16 -40.79
N LEU A 102 21.03 12.40 -40.47
CA LEU A 102 21.49 13.67 -39.91
C LEU A 102 21.41 14.83 -40.92
N ALA A 103 21.65 14.54 -42.22
CA ALA A 103 21.53 15.54 -43.29
C ALA A 103 20.05 15.92 -43.54
N LEU A 104 19.09 15.00 -43.37
CA LEU A 104 17.66 15.28 -43.52
C LEU A 104 17.11 16.14 -42.38
N LEU A 105 17.58 15.91 -41.14
CA LEU A 105 17.23 16.70 -39.97
C LEU A 105 17.76 18.14 -40.05
N LEU A 106 18.99 18.36 -40.56
CA LEU A 106 19.54 19.69 -40.76
C LEU A 106 18.85 20.49 -41.88
N ALA A 107 18.35 19.81 -42.92
CA ALA A 107 17.59 20.44 -43.99
C ALA A 107 16.17 20.90 -43.52
N LEU A 108 15.55 20.16 -42.58
CA LEU A 108 14.24 20.53 -42.04
C LEU A 108 14.33 21.77 -41.11
N CYS A 109 15.42 21.94 -40.36
CA CYS A 109 15.63 23.11 -39.52
C CYS A 109 15.86 24.40 -40.29
N MET A 110 16.35 24.34 -41.53
CA MET A 110 16.56 25.55 -42.36
C MET A 110 15.29 26.09 -43.03
N VAL A 111 14.23 25.26 -43.14
CA VAL A 111 12.96 25.72 -43.75
C VAL A 111 12.12 26.53 -42.73
N PHE A 112 12.31 26.34 -41.44
CA PHE A 112 11.59 27.07 -40.38
C PHE A 112 12.22 28.44 -40.03
N ALA A 113 13.46 28.72 -40.47
CA ALA A 113 14.14 29.96 -40.15
C ALA A 113 13.86 31.12 -41.15
N LEU A 114 13.11 30.92 -42.22
CA LEU A 114 12.84 31.88 -43.28
C LEU A 114 11.43 32.52 -43.23
N ALA A 115 10.61 32.17 -42.22
CA ALA A 115 9.26 32.72 -42.08
C ALA A 115 9.12 33.90 -41.07
N ALA A 116 10.22 34.40 -40.54
CA ALA A 116 10.19 35.46 -39.52
C ALA A 116 10.99 36.71 -39.95
N CYS A 117 10.62 37.32 -41.05
CA CYS A 117 10.97 38.73 -41.34
C CYS A 117 10.03 39.28 -42.40
N GLY A 118 9.09 40.10 -42.00
CA GLY A 118 8.23 40.90 -42.88
C GLY A 118 7.67 42.08 -42.11
N THR A 119 8.22 43.23 -42.37
CA THR A 119 8.08 44.54 -41.77
C THR A 119 6.70 45.18 -41.83
N SER A 120 6.39 45.82 -40.72
CA SER A 120 5.78 47.12 -40.39
C SER A 120 4.84 47.87 -41.36
N SER A 121 3.85 48.44 -40.70
CA SER A 121 3.18 49.75 -40.79
C SER A 121 1.78 49.78 -41.38
N GLY A 122 0.87 50.40 -40.59
CA GLY A 122 -0.39 50.97 -41.05
C GLY A 122 -1.55 50.77 -40.04
N ASP A 123 -1.92 51.85 -39.38
CA ASP A 123 -3.11 52.00 -38.50
C ASP A 123 -4.40 51.49 -39.15
N ASP A 124 -5.26 50.84 -38.38
CA ASP A 124 -6.64 51.26 -38.16
C ASP A 124 -7.32 50.32 -37.16
N ALA A 125 -8.09 50.92 -36.26
CA ALA A 125 -8.85 50.30 -35.19
C ALA A 125 -10.01 49.45 -35.72
N ALA A 126 -10.13 48.21 -35.26
CA ALA A 126 -11.39 47.48 -35.17
C ALA A 126 -11.32 46.56 -33.96
N ASP A 127 -12.23 46.79 -33.04
CA ASP A 127 -12.62 46.04 -31.89
C ASP A 127 -12.95 44.58 -32.32
N ASP A 128 -12.11 43.62 -31.92
CA ASP A 128 -12.44 42.22 -31.97
C ASP A 128 -12.11 41.59 -30.60
N THR A 129 -13.15 41.43 -29.78
CA THR A 129 -13.13 40.64 -28.57
C THR A 129 -12.88 39.18 -28.89
N GLY A 130 -11.69 38.85 -29.29
CA GLY A 130 -11.14 37.51 -29.27
C GLY A 130 -10.78 37.19 -27.82
N SER A 131 -11.55 36.33 -27.19
CA SER A 131 -11.18 35.72 -25.94
C SER A 131 -9.84 34.99 -26.16
N ASP A 132 -8.75 35.63 -25.75
CA ASP A 132 -7.55 34.89 -25.38
C ASP A 132 -7.97 33.89 -24.31
N ALA A 133 -8.01 32.60 -24.66
CA ALA A 133 -7.91 31.58 -23.67
C ALA A 133 -6.56 31.80 -22.96
N SER A 134 -6.61 32.50 -21.83
CA SER A 134 -5.55 32.53 -20.85
C SER A 134 -5.07 31.08 -20.71
N SER A 135 -3.78 30.82 -20.90
CA SER A 135 -3.16 29.62 -20.34
C SER A 135 -3.34 29.78 -18.82
N GLY A 136 -4.46 29.28 -18.30
CA GLY A 136 -4.76 29.32 -16.88
C GLY A 136 -3.66 28.57 -16.16
N ASP A 137 -3.29 29.07 -14.99
CA ASP A 137 -2.42 28.32 -14.08
C ASP A 137 -3.03 26.93 -13.85
N THR A 138 -2.20 25.89 -13.81
CA THR A 138 -2.62 24.51 -13.60
C THR A 138 -2.29 24.11 -12.16
N ILE A 139 -3.19 23.37 -11.50
CA ILE A 139 -2.93 22.74 -10.21
C ILE A 139 -2.40 21.35 -10.47
N THR A 140 -1.17 21.07 -10.02
CA THR A 140 -0.61 19.71 -10.12
C THR A 140 -0.85 18.96 -8.81
N ILE A 141 -1.55 17.83 -8.90
CA ILE A 141 -1.75 16.88 -7.81
C ILE A 141 -0.76 15.73 -8.01
N GLY A 142 0.02 15.42 -6.97
CA GLY A 142 0.88 14.27 -6.95
C GLY A 142 0.09 13.01 -6.57
N MET A 143 0.48 11.84 -7.11
CA MET A 143 0.00 10.55 -6.64
C MET A 143 1.18 9.62 -6.42
N ILE A 144 1.19 8.92 -5.28
CA ILE A 144 2.14 7.85 -4.95
C ILE A 144 1.34 6.60 -4.66
N ALA A 145 1.57 5.53 -5.43
CA ALA A 145 0.85 4.27 -5.24
C ALA A 145 1.62 3.08 -5.87
N PRO A 146 1.33 1.83 -5.44
CA PRO A 146 1.94 0.64 -6.01
C PRO A 146 1.36 0.33 -7.41
N MET A 147 1.96 0.90 -8.46
CA MET A 147 1.54 0.68 -9.85
C MET A 147 2.07 -0.65 -10.39
N THR A 148 3.12 -1.19 -9.78
CA THR A 148 3.72 -2.50 -10.10
C THR A 148 3.97 -3.30 -8.81
N GLY A 149 4.27 -4.60 -8.93
CA GLY A 149 4.50 -5.48 -7.78
C GLY A 149 3.24 -6.19 -7.30
N THR A 150 3.27 -6.69 -6.06
CA THR A 150 2.20 -7.52 -5.48
C THR A 150 0.91 -6.76 -5.17
N ASN A 151 1.00 -5.45 -4.95
CA ASN A 151 -0.14 -4.59 -4.62
C ASN A 151 -0.64 -3.76 -5.82
N ALA A 152 -0.24 -4.14 -7.04
CA ALA A 152 -0.51 -3.33 -8.24
C ALA A 152 -2.00 -3.14 -8.54
N ALA A 153 -2.87 -4.06 -8.16
CA ALA A 153 -4.32 -3.89 -8.33
C ALA A 153 -4.84 -2.67 -7.58
N TYR A 154 -4.38 -2.44 -6.35
CA TYR A 154 -4.78 -1.26 -5.56
C TYR A 154 -4.32 0.04 -6.21
N GLY A 155 -3.02 0.14 -6.56
CA GLY A 155 -2.47 1.36 -7.14
C GLY A 155 -3.08 1.71 -8.49
N ASN A 156 -3.32 0.72 -9.36
CA ASN A 156 -3.98 0.95 -10.63
C ASN A 156 -5.45 1.37 -10.44
N SER A 157 -6.18 0.74 -9.53
CA SER A 157 -7.54 1.12 -9.18
C SER A 157 -7.62 2.57 -8.64
N MET A 158 -6.67 2.96 -7.77
CA MET A 158 -6.53 4.36 -7.30
C MET A 158 -6.31 5.33 -8.46
N LEU A 159 -5.39 5.00 -9.38
CA LEU A 159 -5.10 5.84 -10.55
C LEU A 159 -6.35 6.02 -11.43
N GLU A 160 -7.08 4.95 -11.69
CA GLU A 160 -8.30 4.96 -12.50
C GLU A 160 -9.39 5.83 -11.86
N GLY A 161 -9.67 5.66 -10.57
CA GLY A 161 -10.64 6.48 -9.85
C GLY A 161 -10.24 7.94 -9.81
N LEU A 162 -8.99 8.22 -9.48
CA LEU A 162 -8.46 9.58 -9.40
C LEU A 162 -8.49 10.30 -10.76
N GLN A 163 -8.09 9.61 -11.84
CA GLN A 163 -8.10 10.18 -13.18
C GLN A 163 -9.54 10.48 -13.64
N MET A 164 -10.50 9.60 -13.34
CA MET A 164 -11.91 9.82 -13.66
C MET A 164 -12.43 11.07 -12.95
N THR A 165 -12.18 11.20 -11.65
CA THR A 165 -12.62 12.35 -10.86
C THR A 165 -11.95 13.66 -11.32
N ILE A 166 -10.67 13.64 -11.65
CA ILE A 166 -9.95 14.82 -12.18
C ILE A 166 -10.53 15.24 -13.53
N ASP A 167 -10.85 14.31 -14.42
CA ASP A 167 -11.43 14.63 -15.71
C ASP A 167 -12.82 15.27 -15.53
N GLU A 168 -13.66 14.77 -14.63
CA GLU A 168 -14.97 15.35 -14.29
C GLU A 168 -14.84 16.78 -13.71
N ILE A 169 -13.88 17.00 -12.80
CA ILE A 169 -13.56 18.31 -12.24
C ILE A 169 -13.15 19.27 -13.36
N ASN A 170 -12.29 18.82 -14.27
CA ASN A 170 -11.80 19.64 -15.38
C ASN A 170 -12.89 19.98 -16.40
N GLU A 171 -13.79 19.05 -16.69
CA GLU A 171 -14.98 19.28 -17.52
C GLU A 171 -15.93 20.29 -16.88
N ALA A 172 -16.04 20.31 -15.55
CA ALA A 172 -16.83 21.27 -14.79
C ALA A 172 -16.18 22.69 -14.71
N GLY A 173 -14.94 22.85 -15.19
CA GLY A 173 -14.23 24.13 -15.22
C GLY A 173 -12.99 24.21 -14.31
N GLY A 174 -12.61 23.08 -13.73
CA GLY A 174 -11.45 22.96 -12.83
C GLY A 174 -11.71 23.47 -11.41
N ILE A 175 -10.68 23.56 -10.60
CA ILE A 175 -10.72 24.06 -9.23
C ILE A 175 -10.26 25.53 -9.23
N LEU A 176 -11.02 26.43 -8.63
CA LEU A 176 -10.73 27.87 -8.63
C LEU A 176 -10.54 28.45 -10.05
N GLY A 177 -11.12 27.83 -11.07
CA GLY A 177 -10.94 28.18 -12.47
C GLY A 177 -9.65 27.72 -13.13
N MET A 178 -8.86 26.88 -12.43
CA MET A 178 -7.63 26.27 -12.92
C MET A 178 -7.87 24.79 -13.24
N GLN A 179 -7.23 24.29 -14.32
CA GLN A 179 -7.27 22.86 -14.64
C GLN A 179 -6.39 22.07 -13.67
N VAL A 180 -6.76 20.81 -13.39
CA VAL A 180 -6.01 19.90 -12.53
C VAL A 180 -5.22 18.93 -13.41
N GLU A 181 -3.94 18.78 -13.15
CA GLU A 181 -3.07 17.77 -13.77
C GLU A 181 -2.57 16.77 -12.72
N LEU A 182 -2.47 15.50 -13.10
CA LEU A 182 -2.00 14.41 -12.25
C LEU A 182 -0.57 14.03 -12.61
N ASP A 183 0.31 14.06 -11.62
CA ASP A 183 1.67 13.52 -11.71
C ASP A 183 1.82 12.33 -10.76
N TYR A 184 1.93 11.11 -11.29
CA TYR A 184 1.95 9.91 -10.48
C TYR A 184 3.29 9.17 -10.50
N ARG A 185 3.60 8.50 -9.39
CA ARG A 185 4.85 7.75 -9.16
C ARG A 185 4.55 6.38 -8.58
N ASP A 186 5.30 5.38 -9.05
CA ASP A 186 5.23 3.98 -8.59
C ASP A 186 6.11 3.79 -7.35
N ASP A 187 5.53 3.37 -6.24
CA ASP A 187 6.23 3.01 -5.02
C ASP A 187 6.37 1.50 -4.80
N GLN A 188 5.76 0.68 -5.64
CA GLN A 188 5.80 -0.79 -5.57
C GLN A 188 5.34 -1.38 -4.23
N GLY A 189 4.65 -0.59 -3.39
CA GLY A 189 4.31 -0.94 -2.00
C GLY A 189 5.52 -0.99 -1.05
N ASP A 190 6.64 -0.36 -1.42
CA ASP A 190 7.89 -0.35 -0.66
C ASP A 190 8.17 1.04 -0.06
N ALA A 191 8.44 1.07 1.24
CA ALA A 191 8.69 2.30 1.99
C ALA A 191 9.84 3.15 1.42
N THR A 192 10.88 2.53 0.85
CA THR A 192 12.02 3.26 0.27
C THR A 192 11.66 3.86 -1.08
N GLN A 193 10.89 3.12 -1.90
CA GLN A 193 10.42 3.64 -3.18
C GLN A 193 9.39 4.76 -2.97
N ALA A 194 8.50 4.65 -1.97
CA ALA A 194 7.58 5.70 -1.60
C ALA A 194 8.33 7.01 -1.25
N GLN A 195 9.39 6.96 -0.42
CA GLN A 195 10.22 8.11 -0.13
C GLN A 195 10.92 8.68 -1.37
N ASN A 196 11.39 7.83 -2.29
CA ASN A 196 11.99 8.28 -3.54
C ASN A 196 10.96 8.98 -4.43
N ALA A 197 9.75 8.44 -4.53
CA ALA A 197 8.61 9.00 -5.27
C ALA A 197 8.22 10.37 -4.69
N PHE A 198 8.08 10.47 -3.37
CA PHE A 198 7.78 11.72 -2.66
C PHE A 198 8.84 12.80 -2.95
N ASN A 199 10.12 12.47 -2.77
CA ASN A 199 11.21 13.40 -3.04
C ASN A 199 11.25 13.86 -4.51
N ALA A 200 10.86 13.02 -5.46
CA ALA A 200 10.77 13.39 -6.86
C ALA A 200 9.65 14.42 -7.11
N LEU A 201 8.45 14.19 -6.54
CA LEU A 201 7.31 15.10 -6.67
C LEU A 201 7.62 16.48 -6.06
N ILE A 202 8.18 16.55 -4.85
CA ILE A 202 8.51 17.84 -4.22
C ILE A 202 9.62 18.57 -4.96
N ALA A 203 10.58 17.87 -5.59
CA ALA A 203 11.61 18.50 -6.43
C ALA A 203 11.01 19.17 -7.69
N GLU A 204 9.83 18.74 -8.14
CA GLU A 204 9.05 19.33 -9.22
C GLU A 204 8.07 20.40 -8.73
N GLY A 205 8.03 20.66 -7.40
CA GLY A 205 7.21 21.70 -6.78
C GLY A 205 5.80 21.26 -6.41
N VAL A 206 5.52 19.93 -6.42
CA VAL A 206 4.21 19.39 -6.02
C VAL A 206 4.10 19.40 -4.51
N THR A 207 3.02 20.01 -3.98
CA THR A 207 2.78 20.17 -2.53
C THR A 207 1.45 19.59 -2.04
N LEU A 208 0.66 19.02 -2.94
CA LEU A 208 -0.60 18.33 -2.65
C LEU A 208 -0.47 16.91 -3.22
N ILE A 209 -0.42 15.91 -2.36
CA ILE A 209 -0.13 14.51 -2.74
C ILE A 209 -1.22 13.57 -2.21
N ILE A 210 -1.71 12.68 -3.06
CA ILE A 210 -2.60 11.57 -2.71
C ILE A 210 -1.78 10.28 -2.71
N GLY A 211 -1.82 9.51 -1.61
CA GLY A 211 -1.08 8.23 -1.46
C GLY A 211 -0.40 8.10 -0.10
N SER A 212 0.34 7.01 0.19
CA SER A 212 0.36 5.76 -0.57
C SER A 212 -0.84 4.87 -0.23
N ALA A 213 -0.92 3.66 -0.87
CA ALA A 213 -2.02 2.73 -0.60
C ALA A 213 -1.81 1.91 0.68
N THR A 214 -0.58 1.48 0.96
CA THR A 214 -0.29 0.59 2.10
C THR A 214 0.20 1.36 3.32
N SER A 215 -0.16 0.89 4.52
CA SER A 215 0.27 1.52 5.78
C SER A 215 1.79 1.62 5.90
N GLY A 216 2.53 0.57 5.52
CA GLY A 216 3.99 0.58 5.59
C GLY A 216 4.67 1.60 4.67
N ALA A 217 4.15 1.80 3.45
CA ALA A 217 4.65 2.82 2.52
C ALA A 217 4.27 4.23 2.99
N THR A 218 3.02 4.43 3.42
CA THR A 218 2.52 5.73 3.89
C THR A 218 3.24 6.18 5.17
N SER A 219 3.44 5.31 6.17
CA SER A 219 4.18 5.64 7.40
C SER A 219 5.60 6.16 7.13
N ALA A 220 6.21 5.76 6.01
CA ALA A 220 7.51 6.28 5.62
C ALA A 220 7.47 7.72 5.08
N LEU A 221 6.28 8.24 4.74
CA LEU A 221 6.07 9.57 4.18
C LEU A 221 5.61 10.60 5.22
N THR A 222 4.99 10.17 6.32
CA THR A 222 4.34 11.08 7.29
C THR A 222 5.27 12.17 7.82
N ASN A 223 6.46 11.79 8.28
CA ASN A 223 7.45 12.75 8.74
C ASN A 223 7.96 13.68 7.63
N LEU A 224 8.12 13.16 6.40
CA LEU A 224 8.55 13.97 5.27
C LEU A 224 7.50 15.00 4.87
N ALA A 225 6.23 14.61 4.84
CA ALA A 225 5.12 15.51 4.55
C ALA A 225 5.09 16.69 5.54
N ASN A 226 5.25 16.40 6.84
CA ASN A 226 5.31 17.42 7.88
C ASN A 226 6.55 18.33 7.79
N GLU A 227 7.74 17.74 7.59
CA GLU A 227 9.00 18.50 7.48
C GLU A 227 8.99 19.44 6.28
N GLU A 228 8.41 19.03 5.15
CA GLU A 228 8.37 19.79 3.90
C GLU A 228 7.09 20.67 3.77
N GLY A 229 6.10 20.53 4.67
CA GLY A 229 4.83 21.26 4.61
C GLY A 229 3.96 20.86 3.41
N VAL A 230 3.97 19.59 3.06
CA VAL A 230 3.24 18.99 1.94
C VAL A 230 1.98 18.32 2.46
N VAL A 231 0.82 18.65 1.93
CA VAL A 231 -0.43 17.93 2.24
C VAL A 231 -0.37 16.54 1.63
N LEU A 232 -0.49 15.53 2.47
CA LEU A 232 -0.55 14.12 2.09
C LEU A 232 -1.89 13.54 2.52
N ILE A 233 -2.70 13.08 1.57
CA ILE A 233 -3.96 12.37 1.87
C ILE A 233 -3.83 10.93 1.41
N THR A 234 -3.83 9.97 2.37
CA THR A 234 -3.84 8.55 1.98
C THR A 234 -5.26 8.04 1.76
N PRO A 235 -5.52 7.36 0.63
CA PRO A 235 -6.80 6.72 0.41
C PRO A 235 -7.08 5.56 1.38
N SER A 236 -6.07 4.72 1.64
CA SER A 236 -6.30 3.38 2.22
C SER A 236 -5.27 2.91 3.27
N ALA A 237 -4.36 3.79 3.73
CA ALA A 237 -3.47 3.42 4.83
C ALA A 237 -4.20 3.56 6.16
N THR A 238 -4.60 2.42 6.72
CA THR A 238 -5.49 2.34 7.89
C THR A 238 -4.77 2.34 9.25
N ALA A 239 -3.45 2.07 9.31
CA ALA A 239 -2.73 2.04 10.58
C ALA A 239 -2.97 3.30 11.44
N ASP A 240 -3.16 3.11 12.73
CA ASP A 240 -3.62 4.19 13.63
C ASP A 240 -2.67 5.39 13.71
N ASP A 241 -1.36 5.17 13.54
CA ASP A 241 -0.30 6.17 13.66
C ASP A 241 0.00 6.95 12.36
N ILE A 242 -0.79 6.77 11.31
CA ILE A 242 -0.62 7.48 10.03
C ILE A 242 -0.94 8.97 10.17
N THR A 243 -1.99 9.32 10.92
CA THR A 243 -2.44 10.70 11.11
C THR A 243 -2.41 11.07 12.60
N THR A 244 -2.03 12.32 12.89
CA THR A 244 -1.98 12.89 14.24
C THR A 244 -2.50 14.33 14.23
N GLU A 245 -2.83 14.89 15.39
CA GLU A 245 -3.26 16.29 15.52
C GLU A 245 -2.19 17.26 14.96
N ASP A 246 -2.64 18.35 14.36
CA ASP A 246 -1.80 19.43 13.80
C ASP A 246 -0.87 19.00 12.66
N ASP A 247 -1.17 17.89 11.98
CA ASP A 247 -0.36 17.29 10.95
C ASP A 247 -0.70 17.81 9.53
N TYR A 248 0.18 17.54 8.56
CA TYR A 248 -0.07 17.73 7.12
C TYR A 248 -0.59 16.43 6.46
N VAL A 249 -0.85 15.39 7.26
CA VAL A 249 -1.26 14.07 6.81
C VAL A 249 -2.72 13.81 7.18
N PHE A 250 -3.51 13.42 6.20
CA PHE A 250 -4.92 13.12 6.31
C PHE A 250 -5.21 11.76 5.67
N ARG A 251 -6.42 11.24 5.89
CA ARG A 251 -6.88 10.00 5.23
C ARG A 251 -8.33 10.09 4.78
N ALA A 252 -8.69 9.31 3.75
CA ALA A 252 -10.09 9.10 3.36
C ALA A 252 -10.66 7.78 3.92
N CYS A 253 -9.81 6.85 4.35
CA CYS A 253 -10.18 5.59 5.00
C CYS A 253 -10.40 5.77 6.51
N PHE A 254 -11.05 4.81 7.14
CA PHE A 254 -11.07 4.66 8.59
C PHE A 254 -9.73 4.07 9.10
N LYS A 255 -9.54 4.02 10.41
CA LYS A 255 -8.33 3.46 11.04
C LYS A 255 -8.53 2.04 11.55
N ASP A 256 -7.40 1.34 11.80
CA ASP A 256 -7.37 -0.06 12.27
C ASP A 256 -8.19 -0.28 13.54
N THR A 257 -8.13 0.64 14.51
CA THR A 257 -8.90 0.55 15.76
C THR A 257 -10.41 0.51 15.47
N LEU A 258 -10.90 1.34 14.54
CA LEU A 258 -12.30 1.33 14.13
C LEU A 258 -12.65 0.03 13.40
N GLN A 259 -11.84 -0.36 12.42
CA GLN A 259 -12.09 -1.55 11.59
C GLN A 259 -12.05 -2.84 12.41
N GLY A 260 -11.09 -2.97 13.34
CA GLY A 260 -11.02 -4.10 14.28
C GLY A 260 -12.23 -4.14 15.23
N GLY A 261 -12.69 -2.97 15.69
CA GLY A 261 -13.91 -2.83 16.47
C GLY A 261 -15.17 -3.28 15.73
N ILE A 262 -15.30 -2.90 14.44
CA ILE A 262 -16.39 -3.32 13.55
C ILE A 262 -16.35 -4.83 13.33
N ALA A 263 -15.17 -5.41 13.08
CA ALA A 263 -15.01 -6.84 12.92
C ALA A 263 -15.44 -7.60 14.20
N ALA A 264 -15.05 -7.12 15.38
CA ALA A 264 -15.47 -7.73 16.65
C ALA A 264 -16.98 -7.55 16.93
N ALA A 265 -17.58 -6.42 16.55
CA ALA A 265 -19.02 -6.22 16.65
C ALA A 265 -19.79 -7.19 15.73
N TYR A 266 -19.30 -7.43 14.52
CA TYR A 266 -19.86 -8.45 13.63
C TYR A 266 -19.80 -9.85 14.26
N VAL A 267 -18.65 -10.23 14.84
CA VAL A 267 -18.47 -11.52 15.55
C VAL A 267 -19.50 -11.68 16.68
N ASP A 268 -19.70 -10.63 17.49
CA ASP A 268 -20.68 -10.60 18.58
C ASP A 268 -22.12 -10.75 18.07
N GLN A 269 -22.47 -10.05 16.99
CA GLN A 269 -23.78 -10.17 16.33
C GLN A 269 -24.06 -11.59 15.80
N GLN A 270 -23.02 -12.34 15.40
CA GLN A 270 -23.13 -13.74 14.99
C GLN A 270 -23.23 -14.70 16.18
N GLY A 271 -23.06 -14.22 17.43
CA GLY A 271 -23.03 -15.04 18.64
C GLY A 271 -21.80 -15.94 18.76
N ILE A 272 -20.72 -15.60 18.07
CA ILE A 272 -19.45 -16.32 18.07
C ILE A 272 -18.66 -15.91 19.33
N THR A 273 -18.07 -16.90 19.99
CA THR A 273 -17.35 -16.67 21.26
C THR A 273 -15.88 -17.09 21.23
N ARG A 274 -15.46 -17.85 20.20
CA ARG A 274 -14.11 -18.39 20.08
C ARG A 274 -13.53 -18.04 18.72
N VAL A 275 -12.59 -17.12 18.71
CA VAL A 275 -11.97 -16.65 17.47
C VAL A 275 -10.47 -16.97 17.43
N GLY A 276 -9.92 -17.00 16.24
CA GLY A 276 -8.47 -17.06 16.02
C GLY A 276 -8.01 -15.94 15.12
N THR A 277 -6.72 -15.61 15.14
CA THR A 277 -6.13 -14.59 14.28
C THR A 277 -4.96 -15.13 13.46
N ILE A 278 -4.83 -14.67 12.21
CA ILE A 278 -3.65 -14.92 11.37
C ILE A 278 -3.15 -13.58 10.83
N ALA A 279 -1.92 -13.20 11.19
CA ALA A 279 -1.30 -11.94 10.77
C ALA A 279 0.01 -12.15 10.00
N CYS A 280 0.44 -11.15 9.25
CA CYS A 280 1.83 -10.99 8.87
C CYS A 280 2.55 -10.18 9.96
N SER A 281 3.40 -10.84 10.74
CA SER A 281 4.07 -10.20 11.89
C SER A 281 5.09 -9.11 11.52
N ALA A 282 5.42 -8.97 10.24
CA ALA A 282 6.36 -7.96 9.72
C ALA A 282 5.66 -6.78 9.05
N ASP A 283 4.34 -6.81 8.94
CA ASP A 283 3.55 -5.81 8.24
C ASP A 283 2.71 -4.99 9.23
N THR A 284 2.75 -3.66 9.11
CA THR A 284 2.11 -2.73 10.04
C THR A 284 0.59 -2.84 9.99
N TYR A 285 -0.01 -2.91 8.80
CA TYR A 285 -1.45 -3.07 8.59
C TYR A 285 -1.96 -4.39 9.17
N SER A 286 -1.35 -5.51 8.77
CA SER A 286 -1.81 -6.83 9.18
C SER A 286 -1.72 -7.04 10.70
N GLN A 287 -0.62 -6.61 11.32
CA GLN A 287 -0.44 -6.74 12.76
C GLN A 287 -1.32 -5.74 13.53
N GLY A 288 -1.43 -4.48 13.07
CA GLY A 288 -2.26 -3.45 13.70
C GLY A 288 -3.73 -3.86 13.78
N LEU A 289 -4.27 -4.38 12.67
CA LEU A 289 -5.67 -4.83 12.62
C LEU A 289 -5.96 -6.03 13.52
N VAL A 290 -5.09 -7.06 13.56
CA VAL A 290 -5.33 -8.19 14.47
C VAL A 290 -5.18 -7.80 15.93
N ASP A 291 -4.30 -6.84 16.26
CA ASP A 291 -4.16 -6.32 17.62
C ASP A 291 -5.42 -5.52 18.03
N ALA A 292 -5.93 -4.66 17.14
CA ALA A 292 -7.18 -3.91 17.36
C ALA A 292 -8.39 -4.83 17.50
N PHE A 293 -8.51 -5.83 16.62
CA PHE A 293 -9.57 -6.85 16.70
C PHE A 293 -9.51 -7.64 18.00
N ALA A 294 -8.32 -8.09 18.43
CA ALA A 294 -8.16 -8.84 19.67
C ALA A 294 -8.56 -8.02 20.90
N LEU A 295 -8.20 -6.74 20.94
CA LEU A 295 -8.60 -5.82 22.01
C LEU A 295 -10.12 -5.63 22.04
N ALA A 296 -10.75 -5.39 20.89
CA ALA A 296 -12.19 -5.23 20.78
C ALA A 296 -12.96 -6.53 21.11
N CYS A 297 -12.39 -7.70 20.83
CA CYS A 297 -12.92 -9.00 21.29
C CYS A 297 -12.88 -9.14 22.82
N GLU A 298 -11.75 -8.76 23.45
CA GLU A 298 -11.64 -8.80 24.92
C GLU A 298 -12.71 -7.93 25.58
N GLU A 299 -12.96 -6.72 25.09
CA GLU A 299 -14.00 -5.81 25.59
C GLU A 299 -15.42 -6.40 25.49
N ARG A 300 -15.66 -7.25 24.48
CA ARG A 300 -16.95 -7.95 24.25
C ARG A 300 -17.04 -9.33 24.91
N GLY A 301 -15.97 -9.78 25.57
CA GLY A 301 -15.91 -11.11 26.19
C GLY A 301 -15.79 -12.27 25.18
N ILE A 302 -15.31 -11.98 23.97
CA ILE A 302 -14.98 -12.95 22.94
C ILE A 302 -13.56 -13.45 23.17
N GLU A 303 -13.33 -14.77 23.19
CA GLU A 303 -12.02 -15.35 23.46
C GLU A 303 -11.20 -15.52 22.19
N VAL A 304 -10.01 -14.90 22.10
CA VAL A 304 -9.01 -15.19 21.08
C VAL A 304 -8.24 -16.44 21.51
N VAL A 305 -8.64 -17.60 21.01
CA VAL A 305 -8.14 -18.91 21.49
C VAL A 305 -6.87 -19.37 20.77
N GLU A 306 -6.57 -18.83 19.58
CA GLU A 306 -5.40 -19.19 18.80
C GLU A 306 -4.90 -18.00 18.00
N GLN A 307 -3.58 -17.79 17.99
CA GLN A 307 -2.93 -16.73 17.22
C GLN A 307 -1.79 -17.29 16.40
N GLN A 308 -1.85 -17.08 15.10
CA GLN A 308 -0.87 -17.56 14.14
C GLN A 308 -0.30 -16.41 13.32
N SER A 309 0.86 -16.63 12.70
CA SER A 309 1.45 -15.61 11.84
C SER A 309 2.21 -16.21 10.65
N THR A 310 2.42 -15.37 9.62
CA THR A 310 3.38 -15.59 8.55
C THR A 310 4.49 -14.54 8.60
N ALA A 311 5.55 -14.75 7.81
CA ALA A 311 6.67 -13.81 7.74
C ALA A 311 6.51 -12.73 6.68
N THR A 312 5.57 -12.89 5.74
CA THR A 312 5.37 -11.98 4.60
C THR A 312 3.89 -11.89 4.24
N MET A 313 3.45 -10.73 3.74
CA MET A 313 2.07 -10.51 3.27
C MET A 313 1.71 -11.38 2.07
N ASN A 314 2.65 -11.64 1.18
CA ASN A 314 2.47 -12.52 0.01
C ASN A 314 2.75 -14.00 0.34
N ALA A 315 2.33 -14.48 1.52
CA ALA A 315 2.45 -15.87 1.91
C ALA A 315 1.63 -16.77 0.97
N GLN A 316 2.23 -17.91 0.60
CA GLN A 316 1.61 -18.88 -0.32
C GLN A 316 1.26 -20.21 0.35
N ASP A 317 1.54 -20.35 1.66
CA ASP A 317 1.24 -21.55 2.44
C ASP A 317 0.68 -21.17 3.81
N PHE A 318 -0.59 -21.49 4.03
CA PHE A 318 -1.36 -21.25 5.24
C PHE A 318 -1.78 -22.56 5.93
N THR A 319 -1.34 -23.71 5.43
CA THR A 319 -1.77 -25.03 5.89
C THR A 319 -1.54 -25.24 7.39
N ASN A 320 -0.39 -24.82 7.91
CA ASN A 320 -0.05 -24.97 9.33
C ASN A 320 -0.92 -24.06 10.21
N GLN A 321 -1.16 -22.82 9.78
CA GLN A 321 -1.97 -21.85 10.49
C GLN A 321 -3.40 -22.38 10.64
N PHE A 322 -4.04 -22.79 9.55
CA PHE A 322 -5.40 -23.35 9.60
C PHE A 322 -5.49 -24.69 10.31
N THR A 323 -4.45 -25.53 10.25
CA THR A 323 -4.39 -26.74 11.08
C THR A 323 -4.41 -26.41 12.56
N ALA A 324 -3.74 -25.35 13.00
CA ALA A 324 -3.79 -24.88 14.39
C ALA A 324 -5.20 -24.38 14.77
N MET A 325 -5.87 -23.62 13.88
CA MET A 325 -7.24 -23.14 14.09
C MET A 325 -8.25 -24.30 14.26
N VAL A 326 -8.15 -25.33 13.42
CA VAL A 326 -8.99 -26.55 13.54
C VAL A 326 -8.75 -27.24 14.88
N ASN A 327 -7.48 -27.41 15.29
CA ASN A 327 -7.15 -28.07 16.56
C ASN A 327 -7.61 -27.28 17.80
N ALA A 328 -7.76 -25.97 17.67
CA ALA A 328 -8.21 -25.06 18.73
C ALA A 328 -9.74 -24.86 18.75
N ASP A 329 -10.50 -25.56 17.89
CA ASP A 329 -11.95 -25.39 17.72
C ASP A 329 -12.35 -23.92 17.54
N VAL A 330 -11.66 -23.20 16.63
CA VAL A 330 -11.92 -21.80 16.28
C VAL A 330 -13.19 -21.72 15.42
N GLU A 331 -14.15 -20.87 15.80
CA GLU A 331 -15.41 -20.67 15.07
C GLU A 331 -15.27 -19.67 13.92
N LEU A 332 -14.45 -18.60 14.14
CA LEU A 332 -14.12 -17.59 13.13
C LEU A 332 -12.62 -17.27 13.19
N VAL A 333 -11.97 -17.24 12.03
CA VAL A 333 -10.58 -16.81 11.87
C VAL A 333 -10.55 -15.40 11.27
N TYR A 334 -9.99 -14.42 11.99
CA TYR A 334 -9.66 -13.12 11.45
C TYR A 334 -8.27 -13.17 10.84
N ALA A 335 -8.19 -13.19 9.50
CA ALA A 335 -6.96 -13.36 8.75
C ALA A 335 -6.71 -12.13 7.89
N VAL A 336 -5.71 -11.30 8.23
CA VAL A 336 -5.47 -10.01 7.60
C VAL A 336 -4.36 -10.10 6.58
N TYR A 337 -4.75 -10.15 5.31
CA TYR A 337 -3.87 -10.27 4.14
C TYR A 337 -4.39 -9.44 2.98
N TYR A 338 -3.60 -9.32 1.91
CA TYR A 338 -4.00 -8.69 0.66
C TYR A 338 -4.54 -9.72 -0.34
N TYR A 339 -5.22 -9.24 -1.35
CA TYR A 339 -5.90 -10.02 -2.38
C TYR A 339 -5.02 -11.13 -3.02
N ASP A 340 -3.72 -10.86 -3.22
CA ASP A 340 -2.76 -11.75 -3.87
C ASP A 340 -2.40 -13.01 -3.05
N ALA A 341 -2.66 -12.98 -1.75
CA ALA A 341 -2.57 -14.15 -0.86
C ALA A 341 -3.95 -14.81 -0.65
N VAL A 342 -5.02 -14.02 -0.59
CA VAL A 342 -6.37 -14.47 -0.23
C VAL A 342 -7.00 -15.30 -1.34
N GLY A 343 -7.12 -14.73 -2.54
CA GLY A 343 -7.77 -15.38 -3.69
C GLY A 343 -7.10 -16.69 -4.10
N PRO A 344 -5.79 -16.70 -4.36
CA PRO A 344 -5.14 -17.91 -4.87
C PRO A 344 -4.80 -18.97 -3.81
N PHE A 345 -4.65 -18.60 -2.52
CA PHE A 345 -4.05 -19.51 -1.54
C PHE A 345 -4.83 -19.67 -0.23
N LEU A 346 -5.12 -18.59 0.49
CA LEU A 346 -5.59 -18.60 1.86
C LEU A 346 -6.88 -19.39 2.01
N VAL A 347 -7.91 -19.06 1.23
CA VAL A 347 -9.26 -19.63 1.35
C VAL A 347 -9.26 -21.12 1.02
N THR A 348 -8.68 -21.52 -0.11
CA THR A 348 -8.67 -22.93 -0.56
C THR A 348 -7.83 -23.82 0.37
N GLN A 349 -6.76 -23.29 0.94
CA GLN A 349 -5.93 -24.02 1.91
C GLN A 349 -6.60 -24.15 3.28
N ALA A 350 -7.37 -23.15 3.71
CA ALA A 350 -8.19 -23.26 4.92
C ALA A 350 -9.15 -24.46 4.84
N ARG A 351 -9.92 -24.55 3.75
CA ARG A 351 -10.86 -25.65 3.53
C ARG A 351 -10.13 -26.99 3.38
N SER A 352 -8.99 -27.02 2.69
CA SER A 352 -8.15 -28.21 2.56
C SER A 352 -7.57 -28.70 3.89
N ALA A 353 -7.31 -27.78 4.83
CA ALA A 353 -6.88 -28.11 6.19
C ALA A 353 -8.04 -28.60 7.09
N GLY A 354 -9.28 -28.57 6.59
CA GLY A 354 -10.49 -28.97 7.31
C GLY A 354 -11.11 -27.85 8.15
N TYR A 355 -10.78 -26.59 7.86
CA TYR A 355 -11.41 -25.44 8.52
C TYR A 355 -12.66 -25.02 7.74
N ASP A 356 -13.85 -25.32 8.29
CA ASP A 356 -15.15 -25.03 7.69
C ASP A 356 -15.83 -23.78 8.31
N GLY A 357 -15.20 -23.15 9.31
CA GLY A 357 -15.69 -21.94 9.98
C GLY A 357 -15.63 -20.70 9.10
N ILE A 358 -16.05 -19.56 9.65
CA ILE A 358 -16.00 -18.27 8.97
C ILE A 358 -14.56 -17.79 8.87
N ILE A 359 -14.16 -17.37 7.67
CA ILE A 359 -12.92 -16.62 7.46
C ILE A 359 -13.33 -15.15 7.32
N MET A 360 -12.78 -14.31 8.18
CA MET A 360 -13.02 -12.88 8.11
C MET A 360 -11.72 -12.15 7.80
N GLY A 361 -11.79 -11.22 6.88
CA GLY A 361 -10.69 -10.33 6.53
C GLY A 361 -11.04 -8.86 6.73
N ALA A 362 -10.21 -8.02 6.16
CA ALA A 362 -10.34 -6.57 6.17
C ALA A 362 -10.37 -6.04 4.73
N ASP A 363 -10.34 -4.73 4.55
CA ASP A 363 -10.39 -4.03 3.25
C ASP A 363 -9.38 -4.56 2.21
N GLY A 364 -8.25 -5.10 2.66
CA GLY A 364 -7.28 -5.79 1.80
C GLY A 364 -7.80 -7.05 1.08
N TYR A 365 -9.03 -7.52 1.36
CA TYR A 365 -9.67 -8.61 0.62
C TYR A 365 -10.34 -8.12 -0.67
N ASP A 366 -10.56 -6.82 -0.79
CA ASP A 366 -11.21 -6.27 -1.98
C ASP A 366 -10.37 -6.55 -3.25
N GLY A 367 -11.04 -7.08 -4.28
CA GLY A 367 -10.37 -7.56 -5.51
C GLY A 367 -9.83 -9.00 -5.43
N ALA A 368 -9.93 -9.72 -4.30
CA ALA A 368 -9.36 -11.07 -4.18
C ALA A 368 -9.99 -12.09 -5.14
N LEU A 369 -11.25 -11.92 -5.52
CA LEU A 369 -11.94 -12.83 -6.43
C LEU A 369 -11.32 -12.84 -7.84
N ASP A 370 -10.70 -11.76 -8.29
CA ASP A 370 -10.02 -11.67 -9.60
C ASP A 370 -8.75 -12.55 -9.65
N TYR A 371 -8.25 -12.97 -8.49
CA TYR A 371 -7.03 -13.76 -8.34
C TYR A 371 -7.29 -15.23 -7.98
N VAL A 372 -8.56 -15.64 -7.99
CA VAL A 372 -8.94 -17.04 -7.74
C VAL A 372 -8.45 -17.92 -8.89
N SER A 373 -7.75 -19.01 -8.55
CA SER A 373 -7.21 -19.94 -9.56
C SER A 373 -8.33 -20.70 -10.27
N GLU A 374 -8.17 -20.93 -11.56
CA GLU A 374 -9.10 -21.80 -12.30
C GLU A 374 -9.08 -23.24 -11.79
N GLY A 375 -10.26 -23.87 -11.71
CA GLY A 375 -10.41 -25.28 -11.40
C GLY A 375 -10.29 -25.65 -9.92
N VAL A 376 -10.31 -24.68 -9.01
CA VAL A 376 -10.48 -24.91 -7.57
C VAL A 376 -11.96 -25.19 -7.24
N ASP A 377 -12.22 -25.62 -6.04
CA ASP A 377 -13.59 -25.67 -5.50
C ASP A 377 -14.04 -24.24 -5.16
N TYR A 378 -14.85 -23.65 -6.01
CA TYR A 378 -15.32 -22.28 -5.83
C TYR A 378 -16.28 -22.13 -4.64
N SER A 379 -16.95 -23.22 -4.21
CA SER A 379 -17.78 -23.22 -3.00
C SER A 379 -16.96 -22.98 -1.72
N ALA A 380 -15.64 -23.17 -1.77
CA ALA A 380 -14.70 -22.84 -0.70
C ALA A 380 -14.76 -21.37 -0.27
N PHE A 381 -15.17 -20.47 -1.17
CA PHE A 381 -15.28 -19.03 -0.91
C PHE A 381 -16.56 -18.64 -0.17
N ASN A 382 -17.54 -19.52 -0.05
CA ASN A 382 -18.66 -19.33 0.87
C ASN A 382 -18.17 -19.24 2.32
N ASN A 383 -18.85 -18.46 3.17
CA ASN A 383 -18.45 -18.17 4.55
C ASN A 383 -17.08 -17.44 4.65
N VAL A 384 -16.75 -16.63 3.65
CA VAL A 384 -15.66 -15.66 3.71
C VAL A 384 -16.27 -14.27 3.72
N VAL A 385 -15.95 -13.47 4.73
CA VAL A 385 -16.45 -12.10 4.89
C VAL A 385 -15.30 -11.14 5.09
N TYR A 386 -15.51 -9.85 4.81
CA TYR A 386 -14.51 -8.83 5.07
C TYR A 386 -15.16 -7.47 5.30
N THR A 387 -14.48 -6.61 6.06
CA THR A 387 -14.88 -5.23 6.23
C THR A 387 -14.38 -4.40 5.05
N ASN A 388 -15.20 -3.50 4.53
CA ASN A 388 -14.86 -2.64 3.41
C ASN A 388 -15.34 -1.21 3.64
N HIS A 389 -14.79 -0.26 2.91
CA HIS A 389 -15.08 1.17 3.00
C HIS A 389 -16.40 1.55 2.33
N TYR A 390 -16.88 0.77 1.38
CA TYR A 390 -18.16 0.95 0.70
C TYR A 390 -18.63 -0.37 0.12
N ASP A 391 -19.87 -0.40 -0.35
CA ASP A 391 -20.47 -1.47 -1.12
C ASP A 391 -20.81 -0.94 -2.53
N ALA A 392 -20.20 -1.51 -3.57
CA ALA A 392 -20.44 -1.13 -4.97
C ALA A 392 -21.88 -1.38 -5.41
N THR A 393 -22.64 -2.20 -4.67
CA THR A 393 -24.07 -2.48 -4.93
C THR A 393 -25.02 -1.56 -4.17
N ASP A 394 -24.50 -0.62 -3.35
CA ASP A 394 -25.34 0.37 -2.65
C ASP A 394 -26.21 1.15 -3.64
N SER A 395 -27.50 1.25 -3.32
CA SER A 395 -28.51 1.84 -4.20
C SER A 395 -28.55 3.38 -4.19
N SER A 396 -27.65 4.03 -3.44
CA SER A 396 -27.53 5.49 -3.44
C SER A 396 -27.16 6.02 -4.83
N GLU A 397 -27.67 7.17 -5.20
CA GLU A 397 -27.41 7.78 -6.51
C GLU A 397 -25.91 8.06 -6.70
N VAL A 398 -25.19 8.44 -5.64
CA VAL A 398 -23.75 8.72 -5.66
C VAL A 398 -22.96 7.47 -6.03
N VAL A 399 -23.18 6.35 -5.33
CA VAL A 399 -22.48 5.10 -5.60
C VAL A 399 -22.82 4.56 -6.99
N GLN A 400 -24.12 4.53 -7.35
CA GLN A 400 -24.53 3.98 -8.65
C GLN A 400 -24.05 4.81 -9.84
N ASN A 401 -23.98 6.13 -9.73
CA ASN A 401 -23.42 6.98 -10.78
C ASN A 401 -21.92 6.74 -10.90
N TYR A 402 -21.19 6.67 -9.78
CA TYR A 402 -19.76 6.40 -9.77
C TYR A 402 -19.43 5.04 -10.40
N VAL A 403 -20.09 3.97 -9.94
CA VAL A 403 -19.91 2.61 -10.46
C VAL A 403 -20.22 2.57 -11.97
N THR A 404 -21.33 3.16 -12.40
CA THR A 404 -21.71 3.21 -13.82
C THR A 404 -20.65 3.93 -14.67
N SER A 405 -20.19 5.11 -14.24
CA SER A 405 -19.15 5.87 -14.95
C SER A 405 -17.83 5.11 -15.03
N TYR A 406 -17.46 4.44 -13.93
CA TYR A 406 -16.24 3.64 -13.87
C TYR A 406 -16.31 2.40 -14.78
N GLU A 407 -17.42 1.65 -14.74
CA GLU A 407 -17.65 0.47 -15.59
C GLU A 407 -17.69 0.84 -17.08
N GLU A 408 -18.33 1.95 -17.43
CA GLU A 408 -18.36 2.45 -18.81
C GLU A 408 -16.95 2.79 -19.32
N ARG A 409 -16.07 3.28 -18.44
CA ARG A 409 -14.73 3.72 -18.81
C ARG A 409 -13.69 2.59 -18.79
N TYR A 410 -13.75 1.72 -17.78
CA TYR A 410 -12.71 0.71 -17.53
C TYR A 410 -13.18 -0.73 -17.71
N GLY A 411 -14.49 -0.98 -17.77
CA GLY A 411 -15.07 -2.30 -18.06
C GLY A 411 -15.06 -3.26 -16.88
N THR A 412 -14.80 -2.78 -15.66
CA THR A 412 -14.77 -3.56 -14.41
C THR A 412 -15.44 -2.76 -13.30
N THR A 413 -15.98 -3.44 -12.28
CA THR A 413 -16.51 -2.78 -11.07
C THR A 413 -15.37 -2.15 -10.28
N PRO A 414 -15.50 -0.89 -9.78
CA PRO A 414 -14.44 -0.24 -9.03
C PRO A 414 -14.20 -0.91 -7.67
N LEU A 415 -12.92 -1.14 -7.33
CA LEU A 415 -12.53 -1.50 -5.97
C LEU A 415 -12.69 -0.30 -5.03
N CYS A 416 -12.76 -0.54 -3.72
CA CYS A 416 -12.81 0.53 -2.73
C CYS A 416 -11.65 1.53 -2.84
N PHE A 417 -10.50 1.08 -3.32
CA PHE A 417 -9.31 1.90 -3.55
C PHE A 417 -9.55 3.01 -4.59
N ALA A 418 -10.34 2.73 -5.66
CA ALA A 418 -10.74 3.74 -6.63
C ALA A 418 -11.66 4.79 -6.01
N ALA A 419 -12.67 4.33 -5.26
CA ALA A 419 -13.63 5.21 -4.59
C ALA A 419 -12.94 6.10 -3.53
N LEU A 420 -12.03 5.53 -2.73
CA LEU A 420 -11.27 6.28 -1.73
C LEU A 420 -10.31 7.29 -2.36
N ALA A 421 -9.68 6.97 -3.50
CA ALA A 421 -8.83 7.92 -4.22
C ALA A 421 -9.65 9.09 -4.79
N SER A 422 -10.86 8.81 -5.27
CA SER A 422 -11.83 9.83 -5.68
C SER A 422 -12.24 10.70 -4.49
N ASP A 423 -12.50 10.11 -3.33
CA ASP A 423 -12.81 10.84 -2.10
C ASP A 423 -11.65 11.75 -1.67
N CYS A 424 -10.39 11.30 -1.78
CA CYS A 424 -9.22 12.17 -1.54
C CYS A 424 -9.20 13.41 -2.44
N MET A 425 -9.53 13.22 -3.73
CA MET A 425 -9.57 14.36 -4.67
C MET A 425 -10.70 15.33 -4.34
N MET A 426 -11.88 14.83 -3.95
CA MET A 426 -12.99 15.66 -3.52
C MET A 426 -12.70 16.39 -2.20
N MET A 427 -11.96 15.75 -1.26
CA MET A 427 -11.46 16.41 -0.06
C MET A 427 -10.53 17.56 -0.41
N LEU A 428 -9.56 17.35 -1.32
CA LEU A 428 -8.66 18.40 -1.80
C LEU A 428 -9.41 19.52 -2.50
N GLN A 429 -10.37 19.22 -3.37
CA GLN A 429 -11.19 20.20 -4.04
C GLN A 429 -11.94 21.08 -3.02
N THR A 430 -12.66 20.45 -2.11
CA THR A 430 -13.43 21.14 -1.05
C THR A 430 -12.52 22.04 -0.20
N ALA A 431 -11.34 21.54 0.17
CA ALA A 431 -10.38 22.30 0.97
C ALA A 431 -9.80 23.50 0.19
N MET A 432 -9.42 23.32 -1.07
CA MET A 432 -8.93 24.42 -1.92
C MET A 432 -10.00 25.50 -2.17
N GLU A 433 -11.25 25.08 -2.42
CA GLU A 433 -12.36 26.02 -2.61
C GLU A 433 -12.69 26.78 -1.30
N THR A 434 -12.62 26.10 -0.15
CA THR A 434 -12.80 26.71 1.17
C THR A 434 -11.68 27.71 1.48
N ALA A 435 -10.44 27.33 1.21
CA ALA A 435 -9.26 28.18 1.40
C ALA A 435 -9.16 29.33 0.36
N GLY A 436 -9.81 29.18 -0.80
CA GLY A 436 -9.68 30.12 -1.93
C GLY A 436 -8.30 30.09 -2.60
N THR A 437 -7.51 29.05 -2.36
CA THR A 437 -6.14 28.88 -2.88
C THR A 437 -5.72 27.42 -2.88
N ALA A 438 -4.71 27.07 -3.69
CA ALA A 438 -4.05 25.76 -3.70
C ALA A 438 -2.76 25.72 -2.84
N GLU A 439 -2.48 26.75 -2.05
CA GLU A 439 -1.32 26.78 -1.15
C GLU A 439 -1.46 25.72 -0.04
N ALA A 440 -0.46 24.85 0.10
CA ALA A 440 -0.52 23.67 0.96
C ALA A 440 -0.89 23.98 2.42
N SER A 441 -0.34 25.07 3.01
CA SER A 441 -0.65 25.45 4.38
C SER A 441 -2.11 25.86 4.58
N ALA A 442 -2.70 26.55 3.61
CA ALA A 442 -4.10 26.97 3.66
C ALA A 442 -5.04 25.78 3.40
N VAL A 443 -4.66 24.87 2.49
CA VAL A 443 -5.40 23.63 2.23
C VAL A 443 -5.37 22.72 3.48
N ARG A 444 -4.22 22.59 4.15
CA ARG A 444 -4.08 21.86 5.41
C ARG A 444 -5.02 22.42 6.49
N ASP A 445 -5.04 23.75 6.65
CA ASP A 445 -5.89 24.40 7.65
C ASP A 445 -7.38 24.17 7.35
N ALA A 446 -7.77 24.14 6.06
CA ALA A 446 -9.13 23.84 5.64
C ALA A 446 -9.51 22.35 5.86
N LEU A 447 -8.57 21.43 5.63
CA LEU A 447 -8.76 20.00 5.94
C LEU A 447 -8.87 19.72 7.44
N ALA A 448 -8.15 20.47 8.27
CA ALA A 448 -8.17 20.34 9.73
C ALA A 448 -9.45 20.93 10.37
N ASP A 449 -10.33 21.61 9.62
CA ASP A 449 -11.61 22.10 10.13
C ASP A 449 -12.62 20.94 10.25
N THR A 450 -12.77 20.42 11.46
CA THR A 450 -13.68 19.30 11.79
C THR A 450 -15.18 19.60 11.54
N SER A 451 -15.55 20.86 11.24
CA SER A 451 -16.92 21.24 10.90
C SER A 451 -17.26 21.04 9.43
N VAL A 452 -16.27 20.78 8.58
CA VAL A 452 -16.46 20.52 7.15
C VAL A 452 -17.00 19.11 6.96
N THR A 453 -18.08 19.02 6.18
CA THR A 453 -18.67 17.73 5.77
C THR A 453 -18.26 17.44 4.33
N TYR A 454 -17.79 16.24 4.10
CA TYR A 454 -17.41 15.72 2.80
C TYR A 454 -18.48 14.75 2.28
N GLU A 455 -18.89 14.92 1.03
CA GLU A 455 -19.85 14.02 0.37
C GLU A 455 -19.06 13.15 -0.62
N GLY A 456 -18.53 12.02 -0.14
CA GLY A 456 -17.71 11.11 -0.92
C GLY A 456 -18.50 9.93 -1.52
N VAL A 457 -17.84 9.18 -2.40
CA VAL A 457 -18.34 7.90 -2.93
C VAL A 457 -18.50 6.88 -1.81
N THR A 458 -17.56 6.89 -0.84
CA THR A 458 -17.59 5.97 0.31
C THR A 458 -18.47 6.48 1.47
N GLY A 459 -19.32 7.48 1.21
CA GLY A 459 -20.29 8.04 2.14
C GLY A 459 -20.02 9.49 2.53
N THR A 460 -20.94 10.03 3.34
CA THR A 460 -20.82 11.37 3.90
C THR A 460 -20.09 11.30 5.25
N PHE A 461 -19.05 12.10 5.46
CA PHE A 461 -18.24 12.08 6.66
C PHE A 461 -17.67 13.46 7.02
N THR A 462 -17.25 13.60 8.26
CA THR A 462 -16.37 14.67 8.74
C THR A 462 -15.04 14.07 9.17
N LEU A 463 -14.00 14.87 9.24
CA LEU A 463 -12.73 14.44 9.83
C LEU A 463 -12.75 14.71 11.35
N ASP A 464 -12.11 13.84 12.11
CA ASP A 464 -11.81 14.10 13.52
C ASP A 464 -10.58 15.01 13.67
N GLU A 465 -10.21 15.34 14.92
CA GLU A 465 -9.06 16.20 15.24
C GLU A 465 -7.72 15.65 14.70
N THR A 466 -7.66 14.37 14.36
CA THR A 466 -6.47 13.73 13.79
C THR A 466 -6.48 13.68 12.26
N GLY A 467 -7.50 14.22 11.60
CA GLY A 467 -7.64 14.13 10.13
C GLY A 467 -8.12 12.76 9.62
N THR A 468 -8.84 12.01 10.49
CA THR A 468 -9.41 10.69 10.17
C THR A 468 -10.93 10.80 10.00
N PRO A 469 -11.55 10.17 8.96
CA PRO A 469 -12.99 10.13 8.80
C PRO A 469 -13.70 9.38 9.92
N VAL A 470 -14.81 9.95 10.37
CA VAL A 470 -15.75 9.28 11.27
C VAL A 470 -16.88 8.66 10.42
N LYS A 471 -16.73 7.39 10.08
CA LYS A 471 -17.70 6.67 9.24
C LYS A 471 -17.77 5.18 9.63
N GLY A 472 -18.87 4.51 9.27
CA GLY A 472 -19.01 3.06 9.43
C GLY A 472 -18.31 2.26 8.34
N ALA A 473 -18.46 0.93 8.38
CA ALA A 473 -17.96 0.03 7.35
C ALA A 473 -19.05 -0.91 6.88
N ALA A 474 -18.96 -1.32 5.61
CA ALA A 474 -19.70 -2.44 5.05
C ALA A 474 -19.02 -3.75 5.47
N VAL A 475 -19.81 -4.77 5.80
CA VAL A 475 -19.37 -6.16 5.90
C VAL A 475 -19.86 -6.89 4.66
N ILE A 476 -18.94 -7.35 3.85
CA ILE A 476 -19.19 -7.96 2.55
C ILE A 476 -18.84 -9.44 2.63
N SER A 477 -19.66 -10.31 2.02
CA SER A 477 -19.39 -11.74 1.88
C SER A 477 -19.00 -12.08 0.46
N PHE A 478 -18.04 -12.99 0.29
CA PHE A 478 -17.92 -13.72 -0.96
C PHE A 478 -19.03 -14.75 -1.08
N VAL A 479 -19.60 -14.86 -2.25
CA VAL A 479 -20.68 -15.79 -2.57
C VAL A 479 -20.35 -16.56 -3.84
N TYR A 480 -20.81 -17.81 -3.93
CA TYR A 480 -20.68 -18.62 -5.12
C TYR A 480 -22.05 -19.13 -5.58
N ASP A 481 -22.46 -18.72 -6.78
CA ASP A 481 -23.68 -19.21 -7.43
C ASP A 481 -23.36 -20.45 -8.28
N GLU A 482 -23.68 -21.64 -7.73
CA GLU A 482 -23.52 -22.92 -8.41
C GLU A 482 -24.30 -23.02 -9.72
N SER A 483 -25.38 -22.24 -9.89
CA SER A 483 -26.21 -22.27 -11.10
C SER A 483 -25.52 -21.59 -12.28
N VAL A 484 -24.65 -20.62 -12.03
CA VAL A 484 -23.76 -19.97 -13.00
C VAL A 484 -22.53 -20.85 -13.24
N GLY A 485 -21.88 -21.26 -12.16
CA GLY A 485 -20.71 -22.13 -12.18
C GLY A 485 -19.43 -21.43 -12.65
N GLY A 486 -18.26 -22.07 -12.41
CA GLY A 486 -16.97 -21.51 -12.79
C GLY A 486 -16.61 -20.24 -12.03
N LEU A 487 -15.63 -19.48 -12.52
CA LEU A 487 -15.25 -18.17 -11.96
C LEU A 487 -16.37 -17.15 -12.05
N GLU A 488 -17.19 -17.21 -13.09
CA GLU A 488 -18.33 -16.29 -13.31
C GLU A 488 -19.43 -16.44 -12.23
N GLY A 489 -19.42 -17.55 -11.47
CA GLY A 489 -20.34 -17.76 -10.34
C GLY A 489 -19.87 -17.12 -9.04
N LEU A 490 -18.61 -16.68 -8.96
CA LEU A 490 -18.08 -15.95 -7.80
C LEU A 490 -18.55 -14.48 -7.84
N GLY A 491 -18.90 -13.95 -6.69
CA GLY A 491 -19.33 -12.57 -6.51
C GLY A 491 -19.24 -12.12 -5.06
N THR A 492 -19.73 -10.93 -4.82
CA THR A 492 -19.81 -10.33 -3.48
C THR A 492 -21.26 -9.97 -3.14
N GLU A 493 -21.60 -9.98 -1.86
CA GLU A 493 -22.91 -9.59 -1.35
C GLU A 493 -22.73 -8.79 -0.05
N LEU A 494 -23.47 -7.69 0.11
CA LEU A 494 -23.51 -6.96 1.37
C LEU A 494 -24.22 -7.80 2.44
N VAL A 495 -23.54 -8.05 3.55
CA VAL A 495 -24.11 -8.73 4.71
C VAL A 495 -24.80 -7.72 5.63
N THR A 496 -24.09 -6.67 5.99
CA THR A 496 -24.57 -5.58 6.86
C THR A 496 -23.65 -4.37 6.76
N THR A 497 -24.13 -3.24 7.28
CA THR A 497 -23.29 -2.07 7.55
C THR A 497 -23.26 -1.85 9.05
N ILE A 498 -22.09 -1.59 9.63
CA ILE A 498 -21.91 -1.30 11.05
C ILE A 498 -21.39 0.12 11.17
N SER A 499 -22.11 0.96 11.90
CA SER A 499 -21.73 2.36 12.12
C SER A 499 -20.64 2.51 13.19
N ALA A 500 -19.92 3.62 13.15
CA ALA A 500 -18.94 3.95 14.21
C ALA A 500 -19.59 4.03 15.61
N ASP A 501 -20.85 4.47 15.70
CA ASP A 501 -21.59 4.59 16.96
C ASP A 501 -21.91 3.23 17.60
N GLU A 502 -21.94 2.14 16.81
CA GLU A 502 -22.23 0.78 17.30
C GLU A 502 -21.04 0.12 17.97
N ILE A 503 -19.86 0.70 17.83
CA ILE A 503 -18.62 0.15 18.40
C ILE A 503 -18.06 1.01 19.54
N ALA A 504 -18.61 2.22 19.76
CA ALA A 504 -18.19 3.19 20.78
C ALA A 504 -18.53 2.77 22.22
#